data_87a43c9f2c5c9e104deebfb84a99e48e
#
_entry.id   87a43c9f2c5c9e104deebfb84a99e48e
#
_cell.length_a   1.000
_cell.length_b   1.000
_cell.length_c   1.000
_cell.angle_alpha   90.00
_cell.angle_beta   90.00
_cell.angle_gamma   90.00
#
_symmetry.space_group_name_H-M   'P 1'
#
loop_
_entity.id
_entity.type
_entity.pdbx_description
1 polymer ?
#
loop_
_entity_poly.entity_id
_entity_poly.type
_entity_poly.pdbx_seq_one_letter_code
_entity_poly.pdbx_strand_id
1 'polypeptide(L)'
;MENEVIEKNFQIARLAEIAPTPCPCGQSRRAFMNEENSVASMHLVEIREDSELHYHKVMTELYYVLEGEGHIELDGQIHPLSVGTAVLIKPGCRHRAVGNNLKILNVPVPKFNPADEYPA
;
A
#
# COMPACT_ATOMS: atom_id res chain seq x y z
N MET A 1 0.33 20.75 1.40
CA MET A 1 -0.17 21.55 1.02
C MET A 1 -1.34 21.55 0.20
N GLU A 2 -1.23 21.96 -0.92
CA GLU A 2 -2.40 22.18 -1.75
C GLU A 2 -3.10 20.90 -2.16
N ASN A 3 -2.38 19.77 -2.11
CA ASN A 3 -2.96 18.49 -2.48
C ASN A 3 -3.64 17.77 -1.31
N GLU A 4 -3.71 18.42 -0.14
CA GLU A 4 -4.38 17.87 1.03
C GLU A 4 -5.20 18.93 1.75
N VAL A 5 -6.40 18.56 2.18
CA VAL A 5 -7.27 19.39 3.01
C VAL A 5 -7.49 18.62 4.31
N ILE A 6 -7.15 19.24 5.45
CA ILE A 6 -7.27 18.60 6.76
C ILE A 6 -8.22 19.43 7.61
N GLU A 7 -9.37 18.86 7.95
CA GLU A 7 -10.38 19.50 8.78
C GLU A 7 -10.68 18.62 9.99
N LYS A 8 -11.53 19.12 10.88
CA LYS A 8 -11.81 18.40 12.12
C LYS A 8 -12.45 17.04 11.88
N ASN A 9 -13.38 16.98 10.94
CA ASN A 9 -14.17 15.76 10.72
C ASN A 9 -13.88 15.06 9.40
N PHE A 10 -12.99 15.61 8.57
CA PHE A 10 -12.67 14.98 7.29
C PHE A 10 -11.32 15.44 6.77
N GLN A 11 -10.77 14.67 5.85
CA GLN A 11 -9.55 15.03 5.13
C GLN A 11 -9.74 14.63 3.67
N ILE A 12 -9.15 15.41 2.77
CA ILE A 12 -9.21 15.15 1.33
C ILE A 12 -7.78 15.20 0.79
N ALA A 13 -7.41 14.24 -0.04
CA ALA A 13 -6.09 14.21 -0.68
C ALA A 13 -6.24 13.78 -2.13
N ARG A 14 -5.37 14.31 -2.99
CA ARG A 14 -5.24 13.86 -4.37
C ARG A 14 -3.97 13.04 -4.47
N LEU A 15 -4.12 11.72 -4.45
CA LEU A 15 -2.97 10.81 -4.38
C LEU A 15 -1.97 11.03 -5.50
N ALA A 16 -2.45 11.27 -6.71
CA ALA A 16 -1.55 11.45 -7.86
C ALA A 16 -0.67 12.70 -7.74
N GLU A 17 -1.03 13.64 -6.87
CA GLU A 17 -0.27 14.88 -6.67
C GLU A 17 0.69 14.81 -5.49
N ILE A 18 0.67 13.71 -4.74
CA ILE A 18 1.58 13.53 -3.60
C ILE A 18 2.89 12.99 -4.13
N ALA A 19 4.02 13.55 -3.66
CA ALA A 19 5.34 13.10 -4.07
C ALA A 19 5.55 11.63 -3.68
N PRO A 20 6.11 10.80 -4.57
CA PRO A 20 6.30 9.38 -4.26
C PRO A 20 7.42 9.16 -3.24
N THR A 21 7.26 8.11 -2.45
CA THR A 21 8.24 7.65 -1.47
C THR A 21 8.62 6.22 -1.83
N PRO A 22 9.92 5.87 -1.84
CA PRO A 22 10.31 4.48 -2.06
C PRO A 22 9.75 3.56 -0.97
N CYS A 23 9.41 2.34 -1.36
CA CYS A 23 8.97 1.30 -0.43
C CYS A 23 9.53 -0.05 -0.89
N PRO A 24 9.46 -1.11 -0.07
CA PRO A 24 9.89 -2.44 -0.54
C PRO A 24 9.13 -2.90 -1.78
N CYS A 25 7.93 -2.37 -1.99
CA CYS A 25 7.04 -2.69 -3.10
C CYS A 25 7.38 -1.94 -4.40
N GLY A 26 8.06 -0.79 -4.30
CA GLY A 26 8.32 0.08 -5.44
C GLY A 26 8.29 1.53 -5.00
N GLN A 27 7.26 2.26 -5.40
CA GLN A 27 7.05 3.64 -4.97
C GLN A 27 5.61 3.82 -4.51
N SER A 28 5.41 4.62 -3.46
CA SER A 28 4.07 4.86 -2.94
C SER A 28 3.83 6.36 -2.75
N ARG A 29 2.60 6.78 -3.03
CA ARG A 29 2.11 8.13 -2.75
C ARG A 29 1.13 7.99 -1.62
N ARG A 30 1.44 8.60 -0.47
CA ARG A 30 0.79 8.28 0.81
C ARG A 30 -0.07 9.43 1.30
N ALA A 31 -1.38 9.17 1.47
CA ALA A 31 -2.33 10.15 1.98
C ALA A 31 -2.71 9.84 3.42
N PHE A 32 -3.10 10.87 4.15
CA PHE A 32 -3.63 10.79 5.52
C PHE A 32 -2.59 10.33 6.53
N MET A 33 -1.33 10.76 6.30
CA MET A 33 -0.20 10.38 7.16
C MET A 33 0.04 11.35 8.32
N ASN A 34 -0.85 12.32 8.51
CA ASN A 34 -0.70 13.35 9.53
C ASN A 34 -1.16 12.87 10.91
N GLU A 35 -0.88 13.69 11.93
CA GLU A 35 -1.14 13.32 13.33
C GLU A 35 -2.61 13.39 13.72
N GLU A 36 -3.44 14.06 12.92
CA GLU A 36 -4.88 14.12 13.20
C GLU A 36 -5.58 12.83 12.81
N ASN A 37 -4.89 11.88 12.22
CA ASN A 37 -5.46 10.61 11.80
C ASN A 37 -4.60 9.44 12.29
N SER A 38 -5.23 8.46 12.90
CA SER A 38 -4.54 7.24 13.32
C SER A 38 -5.22 5.98 12.81
N VAL A 39 -6.33 6.12 12.08
CA VAL A 39 -7.20 4.99 11.76
C VAL A 39 -6.71 4.20 10.56
N ALA A 40 -6.40 4.90 9.47
CA ALA A 40 -6.00 4.25 8.21
C ALA A 40 -5.34 5.29 7.33
N SER A 41 -4.48 4.85 6.40
CA SER A 41 -3.94 5.72 5.37
C SER A 41 -4.27 5.11 4.01
N MET A 42 -4.07 5.88 2.94
CA MET A 42 -4.31 5.38 1.58
C MET A 42 -3.07 5.64 0.74
N HIS A 43 -2.61 4.62 0.06
CA HIS A 43 -1.36 4.68 -0.70
C HIS A 43 -1.61 4.24 -2.13
N LEU A 44 -1.21 5.08 -3.06
CA LEU A 44 -1.17 4.70 -4.47
C LEU A 44 0.22 4.14 -4.73
N VAL A 45 0.29 2.85 -5.02
CA VAL A 45 1.55 2.12 -5.10
C VAL A 45 1.82 1.68 -6.52
N GLU A 46 3.00 2.03 -7.03
CA GLU A 46 3.49 1.54 -8.30
C GLU A 46 4.49 0.43 -8.00
N ILE A 47 4.17 -0.79 -8.42
CA ILE A 47 4.93 -1.98 -8.08
C ILE A 47 6.06 -2.19 -9.08
N ARG A 48 7.26 -2.50 -8.56
CA ARG A 48 8.41 -2.88 -9.38
C ARG A 48 8.45 -4.38 -9.53
N GLU A 49 9.11 -4.85 -10.59
CA GLU A 49 9.27 -6.28 -10.82
C GLU A 49 10.09 -6.95 -9.72
N ASP A 50 10.98 -6.19 -9.09
CA ASP A 50 11.90 -6.71 -8.05
C ASP A 50 11.44 -6.35 -6.63
N SER A 51 10.15 -6.19 -6.41
CA SER A 51 9.66 -5.86 -5.08
C SER A 51 10.09 -6.91 -4.05
N GLU A 52 10.33 -6.45 -2.82
CA GLU A 52 10.92 -7.28 -1.79
C GLU A 52 9.87 -7.94 -0.92
N LEU A 53 10.14 -9.19 -0.56
CA LEU A 53 9.27 -9.94 0.36
C LEU A 53 9.39 -9.31 1.75
N HIS A 54 8.25 -9.01 2.39
CA HIS A 54 8.24 -8.37 3.69
C HIS A 54 6.94 -8.71 4.43
N TYR A 55 6.84 -8.28 5.68
CA TYR A 55 5.64 -8.47 6.48
C TYR A 55 5.50 -7.36 7.52
N HIS A 56 4.32 -7.29 8.13
CA HIS A 56 4.01 -6.33 9.18
C HIS A 56 3.54 -7.10 10.42
N LYS A 57 3.78 -6.56 11.59
CA LYS A 57 3.37 -7.21 12.84
C LYS A 57 2.07 -6.66 13.39
N VAL A 58 1.73 -5.43 13.06
CA VAL A 58 0.55 -4.74 13.58
C VAL A 58 -0.44 -4.41 12.48
N MET A 59 0.04 -3.88 11.35
CA MET A 59 -0.85 -3.43 10.27
C MET A 59 -1.50 -4.58 9.53
N THR A 60 -2.77 -4.38 9.18
CA THR A 60 -3.47 -5.13 8.15
C THR A 60 -3.46 -4.25 6.90
N GLU A 61 -3.28 -4.82 5.73
CA GLU A 61 -3.32 -4.06 4.48
C GLU A 61 -4.42 -4.57 3.58
N LEU A 62 -5.09 -3.63 2.92
CA LEU A 62 -6.11 -3.93 1.91
C LEU A 62 -5.57 -3.45 0.58
N TYR A 63 -5.43 -4.36 -0.38
CA TYR A 63 -4.97 -4.03 -1.73
C TYR A 63 -6.14 -4.08 -2.69
N TYR A 64 -6.15 -3.17 -3.65
CA TYR A 64 -7.07 -3.21 -4.77
C TYR A 64 -6.29 -2.85 -6.04
N VAL A 65 -6.31 -3.74 -7.03
CA VAL A 65 -5.53 -3.54 -8.27
C VAL A 65 -6.25 -2.56 -9.18
N LEU A 66 -5.58 -1.44 -9.47
CA LEU A 66 -6.13 -0.38 -10.31
C LEU A 66 -5.74 -0.53 -11.78
N GLU A 67 -4.49 -0.93 -12.05
CA GLU A 67 -3.95 -1.04 -13.40
C GLU A 67 -2.94 -2.17 -13.46
N GLY A 68 -2.78 -2.74 -14.64
CA GLY A 68 -1.74 -3.73 -14.89
C GLY A 68 -2.10 -5.13 -14.48
N GLU A 69 -1.11 -6.00 -14.48
CA GLU A 69 -1.29 -7.39 -14.12
C GLU A 69 0.02 -7.94 -13.59
N GLY A 70 -0.06 -9.03 -12.88
CA GLY A 70 1.09 -9.67 -12.27
C GLY A 70 0.66 -10.76 -11.34
N HIS A 71 1.38 -10.90 -10.25
CA HIS A 71 1.02 -11.88 -9.22
C HIS A 71 1.41 -11.36 -7.85
N ILE A 72 0.87 -12.00 -6.82
CA ILE A 72 1.24 -11.71 -5.43
C ILE A 72 1.62 -13.02 -4.75
N GLU A 73 2.71 -12.96 -4.00
CA GLU A 73 3.13 -14.09 -3.17
C GLU A 73 2.63 -13.82 -1.75
N LEU A 74 1.92 -14.79 -1.19
CA LEU A 74 1.33 -14.69 0.15
C LEU A 74 1.69 -15.96 0.91
N ASP A 75 2.61 -15.84 1.88
CA ASP A 75 3.11 -16.98 2.68
C ASP A 75 3.54 -18.15 1.80
N GLY A 76 4.26 -17.86 0.73
CA GLY A 76 4.77 -18.88 -0.18
C GLY A 76 3.81 -19.33 -1.26
N GLN A 77 2.57 -18.85 -1.26
CA GLN A 77 1.60 -19.17 -2.31
C GLN A 77 1.52 -18.04 -3.31
N ILE A 78 1.45 -18.36 -4.59
CA ILE A 78 1.41 -17.37 -5.66
C ILE A 78 0.00 -17.31 -6.25
N HIS A 79 -0.54 -16.10 -6.30
CA HIS A 79 -1.88 -15.84 -6.84
C HIS A 79 -1.81 -14.76 -7.90
N PRO A 80 -2.61 -14.86 -8.98
CA PRO A 80 -2.58 -13.84 -10.02
C PRO A 80 -3.25 -12.56 -9.56
N LEU A 81 -2.76 -11.44 -10.11
CA LEU A 81 -3.35 -10.12 -9.91
C LEU A 81 -3.78 -9.55 -11.24
N SER A 82 -5.01 -9.07 -11.30
CA SER A 82 -5.52 -8.33 -12.45
C SER A 82 -6.41 -7.22 -11.92
N VAL A 83 -6.78 -6.28 -12.80
CA VAL A 83 -7.61 -5.14 -12.42
C VAL A 83 -8.87 -5.61 -11.69
N GLY A 84 -9.13 -5.04 -10.53
CA GLY A 84 -10.30 -5.38 -9.73
C GLY A 84 -10.06 -6.44 -8.66
N THR A 85 -8.86 -7.04 -8.62
CA THR A 85 -8.54 -8.00 -7.56
C THR A 85 -8.35 -7.27 -6.22
N ALA A 86 -8.98 -7.77 -5.17
CA ALA A 86 -8.81 -7.26 -3.82
C ALA A 86 -8.10 -8.30 -2.97
N VAL A 87 -7.18 -7.86 -2.11
CA VAL A 87 -6.41 -8.75 -1.24
C VAL A 87 -6.42 -8.18 0.18
N LEU A 88 -6.70 -9.03 1.15
CA LEU A 88 -6.60 -8.69 2.57
C LEU A 88 -5.35 -9.36 3.12
N ILE A 89 -4.40 -8.58 3.62
CA ILE A 89 -3.12 -9.09 4.12
C ILE A 89 -3.07 -8.83 5.62
N LYS A 90 -3.12 -9.90 6.40
CA LYS A 90 -3.13 -9.80 7.85
C LYS A 90 -1.71 -9.70 8.41
N PRO A 91 -1.56 -9.23 9.66
CA PRO A 91 -0.24 -9.21 10.28
C PRO A 91 0.43 -10.58 10.24
N GLY A 92 1.73 -10.59 9.98
CA GLY A 92 2.51 -11.82 9.90
C GLY A 92 2.59 -12.44 8.52
N CYS A 93 1.69 -12.10 7.62
CA CYS A 93 1.71 -12.67 6.27
C CYS A 93 2.90 -12.11 5.48
N ARG A 94 3.80 -13.00 5.04
CA ARG A 94 4.94 -12.63 4.21
C ARG A 94 4.44 -12.45 2.78
N HIS A 95 4.69 -11.26 2.22
CA HIS A 95 4.06 -10.95 0.92
C HIS A 95 4.92 -10.04 0.07
N ARG A 96 4.70 -10.15 -1.24
CA ARG A 96 5.19 -9.19 -2.23
C ARG A 96 4.32 -9.29 -3.49
N ALA A 97 4.08 -8.13 -4.11
CA ALA A 97 3.40 -8.07 -5.40
C ALA A 97 4.45 -7.80 -6.48
N VAL A 98 4.33 -8.49 -7.61
CA VAL A 98 5.28 -8.40 -8.72
C VAL A 98 4.49 -8.30 -10.02
N GLY A 99 4.90 -7.43 -10.92
CA GLY A 99 4.22 -7.33 -12.21
C GLY A 99 4.66 -6.17 -13.05
N ASN A 100 4.09 -6.06 -14.25
CA ASN A 100 4.38 -5.00 -15.21
C ASN A 100 3.31 -3.93 -15.11
N ASN A 101 3.73 -2.67 -14.97
CA ASN A 101 2.82 -1.54 -14.89
C ASN A 101 1.72 -1.75 -13.86
N LEU A 102 2.02 -2.47 -12.81
CA LEU A 102 1.06 -2.83 -11.78
C LEU A 102 0.89 -1.67 -10.82
N LYS A 103 -0.35 -1.20 -10.66
CA LYS A 103 -0.67 -0.10 -9.77
C LYS A 103 -1.75 -0.55 -8.81
N ILE A 104 -1.51 -0.37 -7.53
CA ILE A 104 -2.37 -0.88 -6.46
C ILE A 104 -2.74 0.25 -5.52
N LEU A 105 -4.02 0.29 -5.11
CA LEU A 105 -4.43 1.09 -3.99
C LEU A 105 -4.23 0.24 -2.74
N ASN A 106 -3.46 0.74 -1.79
CA ASN A 106 -3.21 0.06 -0.52
C ASN A 106 -3.79 0.88 0.63
N VAL A 107 -4.53 0.23 1.52
CA VAL A 107 -5.11 0.88 2.70
C VAL A 107 -4.60 0.15 3.95
N PRO A 108 -3.52 0.66 4.57
CA PRO A 108 -3.06 0.11 5.85
C PRO A 108 -3.98 0.52 7.00
N VAL A 109 -4.24 -0.43 7.90
CA VAL A 109 -5.04 -0.20 9.11
C VAL A 109 -4.31 -0.87 10.28
N PRO A 110 -3.90 -0.13 11.31
CA PRO A 110 -4.00 1.32 11.49
C PRO A 110 -3.17 2.09 10.47
N LYS A 111 -3.18 3.41 10.56
CA LYS A 111 -2.39 4.26 9.68
C LYS A 111 -0.97 3.70 9.53
N PHE A 112 -0.45 3.76 8.30
CA PHE A 112 0.87 3.20 7.97
C PHE A 112 1.95 3.69 8.94
N ASN A 113 2.74 2.74 9.42
CA ASN A 113 3.89 3.02 10.27
C ASN A 113 5.12 2.39 9.62
N PRO A 114 6.07 3.21 9.12
CA PRO A 114 7.27 2.65 8.48
C PRO A 114 8.09 1.72 9.40
N ALA A 115 8.00 1.91 10.72
CA ALA A 115 8.71 1.05 11.67
C ALA A 115 8.11 -0.35 11.77
N ASP A 116 6.91 -0.55 11.20
CA ASP A 116 6.23 -1.85 11.22
C ASP A 116 6.40 -2.57 9.87
N GLU A 117 7.56 -2.42 9.24
CA GLU A 117 7.92 -3.17 8.04
C GLU A 117 9.17 -3.99 8.32
N TYR A 118 9.10 -5.28 8.06
CA TYR A 118 10.19 -6.20 8.36
C TYR A 118 10.54 -7.03 7.13
N PRO A 119 11.84 -7.23 6.87
CA PRO A 119 12.23 -8.09 5.76
C PRO A 119 11.90 -9.54 6.08
N ALA A 120 11.59 -10.28 5.04
CA ALA A 120 11.22 -11.68 5.20
C ALA A 120 12.20 -12.60 4.42
#